data_43ae854208447b708375d6ac30cdf543
#
_entry.id   43ae854208447b708375d6ac30cdf543
#
_cell.length_a   1.000
_cell.length_b   1.000
_cell.length_c   1.000
_cell.angle_alpha   90.00
_cell.angle_beta   90.00
_cell.angle_gamma   90.00
#
_symmetry.space_group_name_H-M   'P 1'
#
loop_
_entity.id
_entity.type
_entity.pdbx_description
1 polymer ?
#
loop_
_entity_poly.entity_id
_entity_poly.type
_entity_poly.pdbx_seq_one_letter_code
_entity_poly.pdbx_strand_id
1 'polypeptide(L)'
;MKRYLVCAALAGLVITLSMVLQPPISYNGGLGWDGAQYTQLAGQCGREPMHAYEPFTYRVGAPCLAALVPLPPKLGLWTINILSSILLLFLLDAWLRQHVHLILVPYLLAGFAFHWLTPLRHVWWYPTSVDTPALCAIVGALLLTETPVAFAAVCLAGALIRESVLIVPLGALAGSFVRLAPPNLVAKAGRMRTSAIAGIAAGVAGMVIARLVSTPDTHYSLPDAAYYWALHKPPLAYLLAWFITFGPALAVLAAHWKAAAAFLAEFPEYAAMLVLVAILAWIGGSDTERFLLWGSPIILVMIGKAADRIDWRRARGLLAVLAIGLAISGRWFLIIPDYWPEAPRAWPLLTPWTAAHYELLFSHTPDQAMAAVALGEYVALSVVLVGWIKWHARS
;
A
#
# COMPACT_ATOMS: atom_id res chain seq x y z
N MET A 1 -20.24 -3.59 16.91
CA MET A 1 -19.54 -4.80 17.42
C MET A 1 -19.30 -5.84 16.35
N LYS A 2 -20.30 -6.40 15.65
CA LYS A 2 -20.13 -7.47 14.65
C LYS A 2 -19.07 -7.18 13.55
N ARG A 3 -19.02 -5.96 13.00
CA ARG A 3 -18.05 -5.57 11.93
C ARG A 3 -16.59 -5.66 12.38
N TYR A 4 -16.30 -5.24 13.62
CA TYR A 4 -14.93 -5.30 14.15
C TYR A 4 -14.46 -6.74 14.36
N LEU A 5 -15.37 -7.62 14.75
CA LEU A 5 -15.10 -9.05 14.84
C LEU A 5 -14.78 -9.64 13.45
N VAL A 6 -15.47 -9.21 12.40
CA VAL A 6 -15.20 -9.66 11.02
C VAL A 6 -13.81 -9.21 10.58
N CYS A 7 -13.44 -7.95 10.79
CA CYS A 7 -12.10 -7.45 10.43
C CYS A 7 -11.01 -8.17 11.25
N ALA A 8 -11.20 -8.35 12.56
CA ALA A 8 -10.25 -9.08 13.40
C ALA A 8 -10.13 -10.55 12.97
N ALA A 9 -11.25 -11.22 12.68
CA ALA A 9 -11.26 -12.59 12.18
C ALA A 9 -10.55 -12.72 10.82
N LEU A 10 -10.79 -11.77 9.91
CA LEU A 10 -10.11 -11.74 8.61
C LEU A 10 -8.60 -11.53 8.77
N ALA A 11 -8.17 -10.59 9.62
CA ALA A 11 -6.75 -10.39 9.92
C ALA A 11 -6.14 -11.66 10.53
N GLY A 12 -6.79 -12.23 11.55
CA GLY A 12 -6.36 -13.46 12.20
C GLY A 12 -6.23 -14.63 11.21
N LEU A 13 -7.23 -14.79 10.33
CA LEU A 13 -7.20 -15.82 9.29
C LEU A 13 -6.01 -15.67 8.35
N VAL A 14 -5.79 -14.45 7.80
CA VAL A 14 -4.68 -14.21 6.86
C VAL A 14 -3.33 -14.39 7.54
N ILE A 15 -3.16 -13.89 8.77
CA ILE A 15 -1.93 -14.06 9.54
C ILE A 15 -1.69 -15.54 9.84
N THR A 16 -2.69 -16.28 10.31
CA THR A 16 -2.58 -17.71 10.61
C THR A 16 -2.23 -18.52 9.36
N LEU A 17 -2.91 -18.27 8.24
CA LEU A 17 -2.58 -18.91 6.97
C LEU A 17 -1.17 -18.59 6.51
N SER A 18 -0.72 -17.33 6.70
CA SER A 18 0.66 -16.95 6.41
C SER A 18 1.66 -17.70 7.30
N MET A 19 1.37 -17.88 8.58
CA MET A 19 2.22 -18.64 9.51
C MET A 19 2.32 -20.13 9.12
N VAL A 20 1.22 -20.72 8.63
CA VAL A 20 1.16 -22.15 8.27
C VAL A 20 1.80 -22.42 6.89
N LEU A 21 1.56 -21.53 5.93
CA LEU A 21 1.90 -21.75 4.53
C LEU A 21 3.21 -21.08 4.10
N GLN A 22 3.66 -20.08 4.85
CA GLN A 22 4.79 -19.23 4.48
C GLN A 22 5.96 -19.44 5.44
N PRO A 23 7.12 -19.94 4.99
CA PRO A 23 8.32 -19.91 5.81
C PRO A 23 8.73 -18.45 6.08
N PRO A 24 9.25 -18.11 7.27
CA PRO A 24 9.79 -16.79 7.53
C PRO A 24 11.04 -16.58 6.67
N ILE A 25 11.34 -15.32 6.36
CA ILE A 25 12.56 -14.95 5.65
C ILE A 25 13.79 -15.40 6.46
N SER A 26 14.79 -16.00 5.80
CA SER A 26 16.05 -16.38 6.43
C SER A 26 17.15 -15.31 6.27
N TYR A 27 17.01 -14.45 5.24
CA TYR A 27 17.99 -13.43 4.92
C TYR A 27 18.28 -12.53 6.14
N ASN A 28 19.57 -12.29 6.37
CA ASN A 28 20.09 -11.49 7.48
C ASN A 28 19.59 -11.97 8.87
N GLY A 29 19.63 -13.28 9.11
CA GLY A 29 19.16 -13.88 10.36
C GLY A 29 17.66 -13.76 10.60
N GLY A 30 16.89 -13.65 9.52
CA GLY A 30 15.45 -13.49 9.57
C GLY A 30 14.99 -12.05 9.86
N LEU A 31 15.87 -11.08 9.64
CA LEU A 31 15.54 -9.65 9.75
C LEU A 31 15.15 -9.04 8.39
N GLY A 32 15.46 -9.72 7.28
CA GLY A 32 15.26 -9.19 5.94
C GLY A 32 16.24 -8.06 5.60
N TRP A 33 15.87 -7.21 4.67
CA TRP A 33 16.73 -6.11 4.17
C TRP A 33 16.74 -4.90 5.13
N ASP A 34 15.69 -4.11 5.07
CA ASP A 34 15.53 -2.88 5.90
C ASP A 34 15.33 -3.22 7.38
N GLY A 35 14.83 -4.42 7.69
CA GLY A 35 14.46 -4.84 9.02
C GLY A 35 15.63 -4.98 9.98
N ALA A 36 16.85 -5.20 9.47
CA ALA A 36 18.05 -5.13 10.30
C ALA A 36 18.21 -3.73 10.91
N GLN A 37 18.01 -2.69 10.09
CA GLN A 37 18.10 -1.29 10.51
C GLN A 37 17.01 -0.96 11.54
N TYR A 38 15.76 -1.38 11.27
CA TYR A 38 14.66 -1.14 12.21
C TYR A 38 14.81 -1.91 13.52
N THR A 39 15.39 -3.11 13.48
CA THR A 39 15.69 -3.90 14.70
C THR A 39 16.79 -3.25 15.53
N GLN A 40 17.82 -2.70 14.88
CA GLN A 40 18.87 -1.91 15.51
C GLN A 40 18.29 -0.68 16.20
N LEU A 41 17.50 0.13 15.48
CA LEU A 41 16.83 1.32 16.03
C LEU A 41 15.93 0.98 17.23
N ALA A 42 15.18 -0.15 17.15
CA ALA A 42 14.33 -0.58 18.27
C ALA A 42 15.17 -0.97 19.52
N GLY A 43 16.35 -1.56 19.33
CA GLY A 43 17.26 -1.87 20.43
C GLY A 43 17.85 -0.63 21.10
N GLN A 44 18.06 0.43 20.35
CA GLN A 44 18.69 1.69 20.80
C GLN A 44 17.67 2.68 21.39
N CYS A 45 16.38 2.60 21.02
CA CYS A 45 15.39 3.60 21.39
C CYS A 45 15.29 3.80 22.92
N GLY A 46 15.57 5.02 23.39
CA GLY A 46 15.55 5.40 24.80
C GLY A 46 16.71 4.86 25.65
N ARG A 47 17.71 4.22 25.04
CA ARG A 47 18.89 3.65 25.73
C ARG A 47 20.20 4.23 25.24
N GLU A 48 20.32 4.43 23.93
CA GLU A 48 21.54 4.85 23.26
C GLU A 48 21.19 5.88 22.18
N PRO A 49 22.14 6.67 21.68
CA PRO A 49 21.95 7.43 20.47
C PRO A 49 21.56 6.50 19.32
N MET A 50 20.47 6.82 18.65
CA MET A 50 19.99 6.00 17.55
C MET A 50 20.81 6.25 16.30
N HIS A 51 21.26 5.18 15.65
CA HIS A 51 21.97 5.25 14.38
C HIS A 51 21.65 4.05 13.50
N ALA A 52 21.58 4.26 12.19
CA ALA A 52 21.33 3.25 11.17
C ALA A 52 21.70 3.81 9.79
N TYR A 53 21.59 3.00 8.75
CA TYR A 53 21.81 3.47 7.37
C TYR A 53 20.68 4.38 6.89
N GLU A 54 21.02 5.43 6.15
CA GLU A 54 20.03 6.23 5.43
C GLU A 54 19.37 5.40 4.31
N PRO A 55 18.06 5.61 4.04
CA PRO A 55 17.12 6.53 4.69
C PRO A 55 16.43 5.95 5.93
N PHE A 56 16.77 4.73 6.36
CA PHE A 56 16.08 3.98 7.42
C PHE A 56 16.25 4.63 8.80
N THR A 57 17.41 5.28 9.04
CA THR A 57 17.73 5.95 10.30
C THR A 57 16.66 6.96 10.75
N TYR A 58 15.93 7.57 9.83
CA TYR A 58 14.90 8.57 10.13
C TYR A 58 13.51 7.99 10.36
N ARG A 59 13.35 6.66 10.33
CA ARG A 59 12.08 5.96 10.53
C ARG A 59 11.98 5.39 11.94
N VAL A 60 12.10 6.28 12.93
CA VAL A 60 12.22 5.91 14.36
C VAL A 60 10.89 5.52 15.02
N GLY A 61 9.75 5.92 14.45
CA GLY A 61 8.44 5.78 15.10
C GLY A 61 8.05 4.33 15.39
N ALA A 62 8.03 3.46 14.39
CA ALA A 62 7.68 2.05 14.59
C ALA A 62 8.74 1.29 15.42
N PRO A 63 10.07 1.48 15.21
CA PRO A 63 11.09 0.94 16.10
C PRO A 63 10.93 1.36 17.57
N CYS A 64 10.65 2.63 17.84
CA CYS A 64 10.47 3.09 19.21
C CYS A 64 9.16 2.57 19.84
N LEU A 65 8.08 2.42 19.08
CA LEU A 65 6.88 1.74 19.56
C LEU A 65 7.19 0.27 19.90
N ALA A 66 8.01 -0.40 19.09
CA ALA A 66 8.43 -1.78 19.36
C ALA A 66 9.28 -1.90 20.63
N ALA A 67 10.12 -0.89 20.91
CA ALA A 67 10.91 -0.86 22.14
C ALA A 67 10.09 -0.72 23.43
N LEU A 68 8.85 -0.23 23.36
CA LEU A 68 7.93 -0.20 24.50
C LEU A 68 7.34 -1.57 24.82
N VAL A 69 7.41 -2.52 23.89
CA VAL A 69 6.96 -3.90 24.13
C VAL A 69 8.07 -4.64 24.89
N PRO A 70 7.80 -5.33 26.01
CA PRO A 70 8.83 -6.02 26.80
C PRO A 70 9.26 -7.33 26.13
N LEU A 71 9.69 -7.27 24.88
CA LEU A 71 10.14 -8.37 24.04
C LEU A 71 11.44 -7.98 23.32
N PRO A 72 12.21 -8.94 22.83
CA PRO A 72 13.33 -8.65 21.93
C PRO A 72 12.90 -7.78 20.73
N PRO A 73 13.75 -6.89 20.20
CA PRO A 73 13.40 -5.90 19.16
C PRO A 73 12.66 -6.49 17.95
N LYS A 74 13.10 -7.65 17.43
CA LYS A 74 12.44 -8.37 16.33
C LYS A 74 10.99 -8.74 16.68
N LEU A 75 10.75 -9.29 17.87
CA LEU A 75 9.41 -9.67 18.32
C LEU A 75 8.56 -8.45 18.66
N GLY A 76 9.15 -7.39 19.17
CA GLY A 76 8.50 -6.09 19.36
C GLY A 76 7.97 -5.54 18.02
N LEU A 77 8.80 -5.48 16.98
CA LEU A 77 8.39 -5.06 15.63
C LEU A 77 7.30 -5.97 15.05
N TRP A 78 7.44 -7.28 15.21
CA TRP A 78 6.41 -8.23 14.80
C TRP A 78 5.07 -7.97 15.49
N THR A 79 5.07 -7.73 16.79
CA THR A 79 3.87 -7.38 17.56
C THR A 79 3.23 -6.10 17.02
N ILE A 80 4.02 -5.04 16.79
CA ILE A 80 3.53 -3.80 16.19
C ILE A 80 2.90 -4.05 14.82
N ASN A 81 3.51 -4.89 13.97
CA ASN A 81 2.98 -5.21 12.66
C ASN A 81 1.66 -6.01 12.72
N ILE A 82 1.51 -6.95 13.67
CA ILE A 82 0.23 -7.66 13.90
C ILE A 82 -0.86 -6.67 14.30
N LEU A 83 -0.60 -5.84 15.32
CA LEU A 83 -1.56 -4.85 15.79
C LEU A 83 -1.93 -3.84 14.70
N SER A 84 -0.94 -3.38 13.95
CA SER A 84 -1.15 -2.48 12.80
C SER A 84 -1.96 -3.16 11.69
N SER A 85 -1.79 -4.45 11.43
CA SER A 85 -2.56 -5.19 10.43
C SER A 85 -4.05 -5.27 10.80
N ILE A 86 -4.35 -5.51 12.07
CA ILE A 86 -5.73 -5.51 12.59
C ILE A 86 -6.32 -4.10 12.48
N LEU A 87 -5.57 -3.10 12.95
CA LEU A 87 -5.98 -1.69 12.88
C LEU A 87 -6.20 -1.25 11.43
N LEU A 88 -5.34 -1.64 10.50
CA LEU A 88 -5.45 -1.31 9.09
C LEU A 88 -6.78 -1.77 8.50
N LEU A 89 -7.21 -3.00 8.78
CA LEU A 89 -8.51 -3.48 8.29
C LEU A 89 -9.68 -2.71 8.91
N PHE A 90 -9.59 -2.29 10.18
CA PHE A 90 -10.61 -1.44 10.80
C PHE A 90 -10.68 -0.06 10.16
N LEU A 91 -9.54 0.55 9.89
CA LEU A 91 -9.44 1.84 9.22
C LEU A 91 -9.93 1.76 7.78
N LEU A 92 -9.56 0.71 7.04
CA LEU A 92 -10.04 0.48 5.67
C LEU A 92 -11.54 0.18 5.63
N ASP A 93 -12.11 -0.59 6.57
CA ASP A 93 -13.55 -0.78 6.68
C ASP A 93 -14.27 0.57 6.88
N ALA A 94 -13.77 1.38 7.82
CA ALA A 94 -14.33 2.70 8.09
C ALA A 94 -14.24 3.63 6.86
N TRP A 95 -13.11 3.59 6.15
CA TRP A 95 -12.85 4.37 4.94
C TRP A 95 -13.76 3.94 3.78
N LEU A 96 -13.81 2.66 3.47
CA LEU A 96 -14.61 2.12 2.35
C LEU A 96 -16.11 2.40 2.56
N ARG A 97 -16.61 2.27 3.79
CA ARG A 97 -18.03 2.55 4.10
C ARG A 97 -18.47 3.99 3.87
N GLN A 98 -17.54 4.94 3.82
CA GLN A 98 -17.87 6.34 3.51
C GLN A 98 -18.11 6.54 2.01
N HIS A 99 -17.58 5.66 1.17
CA HIS A 99 -17.51 5.89 -0.27
C HIS A 99 -18.17 4.79 -1.13
N VAL A 100 -18.30 3.56 -0.62
CA VAL A 100 -18.69 2.37 -1.39
C VAL A 100 -19.95 1.74 -0.77
N HIS A 101 -20.76 1.11 -1.62
CA HIS A 101 -21.94 0.37 -1.16
C HIS A 101 -21.54 -0.72 -0.16
N LEU A 102 -22.27 -0.80 0.97
CA LEU A 102 -21.90 -1.63 2.13
C LEU A 102 -21.73 -3.11 1.82
N ILE A 103 -22.43 -3.63 0.81
CA ILE A 103 -22.35 -5.03 0.40
C ILE A 103 -20.99 -5.39 -0.23
N LEU A 104 -20.30 -4.41 -0.85
CA LEU A 104 -19.01 -4.63 -1.50
C LEU A 104 -17.83 -4.53 -0.54
N VAL A 105 -18.01 -3.86 0.60
CA VAL A 105 -16.92 -3.62 1.57
C VAL A 105 -16.21 -4.91 2.01
N PRO A 106 -16.92 -6.00 2.42
CA PRO A 106 -16.25 -7.24 2.81
C PRO A 106 -15.43 -7.87 1.69
N TYR A 107 -15.90 -7.79 0.44
CA TYR A 107 -15.18 -8.35 -0.72
C TYR A 107 -13.91 -7.56 -1.03
N LEU A 108 -13.97 -6.22 -0.94
CA LEU A 108 -12.81 -5.36 -1.14
C LEU A 108 -11.77 -5.57 -0.03
N LEU A 109 -12.20 -5.69 1.23
CA LEU A 109 -11.33 -6.00 2.35
C LEU A 109 -10.67 -7.38 2.20
N ALA A 110 -11.43 -8.41 1.81
CA ALA A 110 -10.90 -9.74 1.59
C ALA A 110 -9.90 -9.73 0.42
N GLY A 111 -10.26 -9.12 -0.72
CA GLY A 111 -9.37 -8.98 -1.87
C GLY A 111 -8.05 -8.29 -1.50
N PHE A 112 -8.12 -7.22 -0.71
CA PHE A 112 -6.94 -6.56 -0.17
C PHE A 112 -6.16 -7.47 0.79
N ALA A 113 -6.81 -8.05 1.79
CA ALA A 113 -6.15 -8.81 2.85
C ALA A 113 -5.40 -10.04 2.35
N PHE A 114 -5.95 -10.73 1.34
CA PHE A 114 -5.33 -11.93 0.76
C PHE A 114 -4.33 -11.62 -0.35
N HIS A 115 -4.25 -10.39 -0.82
CA HIS A 115 -3.33 -10.04 -1.89
C HIS A 115 -1.86 -10.26 -1.44
N TRP A 116 -1.04 -10.75 -2.37
CA TRP A 116 0.36 -11.15 -2.10
C TRP A 116 1.23 -10.02 -1.54
N LEU A 117 1.09 -8.80 -2.07
CA LEU A 117 1.89 -7.64 -1.67
C LEU A 117 1.35 -6.92 -0.43
N THR A 118 0.22 -7.36 0.13
CA THR A 118 -0.33 -6.64 1.28
C THR A 118 0.51 -6.85 2.53
N PRO A 119 0.57 -5.84 3.39
CA PRO A 119 1.28 -5.94 4.65
C PRO A 119 0.84 -7.13 5.51
N LEU A 120 -0.45 -7.53 5.44
CA LEU A 120 -0.97 -8.66 6.21
C LEU A 120 -0.29 -9.98 5.88
N ARG A 121 0.01 -10.20 4.59
CA ARG A 121 0.75 -11.39 4.15
C ARG A 121 2.21 -11.35 4.60
N HIS A 122 2.79 -10.15 4.64
CA HIS A 122 4.18 -9.95 5.02
C HIS A 122 4.42 -10.00 6.53
N VAL A 123 3.41 -9.88 7.38
CA VAL A 123 3.55 -9.88 8.84
C VAL A 123 4.35 -11.07 9.39
N TRP A 124 4.22 -12.25 8.80
CA TRP A 124 4.99 -13.42 9.19
C TRP A 124 6.30 -13.55 8.42
N TRP A 125 6.23 -13.36 7.11
CA TRP A 125 7.39 -13.50 6.24
C TRP A 125 8.46 -12.45 6.51
N TYR A 126 8.07 -11.19 6.68
CA TYR A 126 8.96 -10.05 6.91
C TYR A 126 8.49 -9.22 8.12
N PRO A 127 8.67 -9.75 9.34
CA PRO A 127 8.05 -9.23 10.56
C PRO A 127 8.58 -7.85 10.99
N THR A 128 9.69 -7.40 10.44
CA THR A 128 10.41 -6.17 10.85
C THR A 128 10.13 -4.97 9.96
N SER A 129 9.22 -5.08 8.96
CA SER A 129 8.82 -3.97 8.09
C SER A 129 8.09 -2.86 8.88
N VAL A 130 8.19 -1.61 8.38
CA VAL A 130 7.42 -0.46 8.90
C VAL A 130 6.27 -0.05 7.99
N ASP A 131 6.00 -0.80 6.92
CA ASP A 131 5.01 -0.43 5.90
C ASP A 131 3.58 -0.52 6.43
N THR A 132 3.27 -1.51 7.27
CA THR A 132 1.94 -1.68 7.86
C THR A 132 1.53 -0.49 8.74
N PRO A 133 2.33 -0.09 9.75
CA PRO A 133 2.00 1.10 10.53
C PRO A 133 1.98 2.39 9.70
N ALA A 134 2.83 2.51 8.66
CA ALA A 134 2.78 3.65 7.75
C ALA A 134 1.45 3.71 6.97
N LEU A 135 0.97 2.57 6.46
CA LEU A 135 -0.31 2.50 5.76
C LEU A 135 -1.50 2.78 6.71
N CYS A 136 -1.41 2.35 7.99
CA CYS A 136 -2.37 2.77 9.00
C CYS A 136 -2.43 4.28 9.16
N ALA A 137 -1.27 4.95 9.21
CA ALA A 137 -1.21 6.40 9.31
C ALA A 137 -1.79 7.09 8.05
N ILE A 138 -1.53 6.55 6.85
CA ILE A 138 -2.12 7.05 5.59
C ILE A 138 -3.65 6.96 5.64
N VAL A 139 -4.22 5.78 5.97
CA VAL A 139 -5.70 5.61 6.03
C VAL A 139 -6.30 6.43 7.17
N GLY A 140 -5.63 6.48 8.32
CA GLY A 140 -6.03 7.32 9.46
C GLY A 140 -6.07 8.81 9.09
N ALA A 141 -5.07 9.30 8.37
CA ALA A 141 -5.05 10.67 7.86
C ALA A 141 -6.20 10.92 6.86
N LEU A 142 -6.47 10.00 5.92
CA LEU A 142 -7.59 10.12 4.99
C LEU A 142 -8.94 10.25 5.72
N LEU A 143 -9.14 9.52 6.82
CA LEU A 143 -10.35 9.58 7.63
C LEU A 143 -10.50 10.89 8.42
N LEU A 144 -9.39 11.62 8.66
CA LEU A 144 -9.34 12.76 9.55
C LEU A 144 -9.12 14.10 8.82
N THR A 145 -9.23 14.14 7.51
CA THR A 145 -8.95 15.32 6.67
C THR A 145 -9.73 16.57 7.06
N GLU A 146 -10.86 16.46 7.73
CA GLU A 146 -11.69 17.59 8.17
C GLU A 146 -11.44 18.00 9.63
N THR A 147 -10.56 17.32 10.36
CA THR A 147 -10.26 17.54 11.79
C THR A 147 -8.79 17.95 11.98
N PRO A 148 -8.44 19.24 11.90
CA PRO A 148 -7.06 19.71 11.76
C PRO A 148 -6.09 19.17 12.81
N VAL A 149 -6.49 19.17 14.08
CA VAL A 149 -5.62 18.71 15.19
C VAL A 149 -5.35 17.21 15.12
N ALA A 150 -6.38 16.38 14.93
CA ALA A 150 -6.23 14.95 14.83
C ALA A 150 -5.48 14.54 13.55
N PHE A 151 -5.76 15.24 12.43
CA PHE A 151 -5.04 15.05 11.18
C PHE A 151 -3.55 15.38 11.33
N ALA A 152 -3.20 16.51 11.95
CA ALA A 152 -1.82 16.91 12.22
C ALA A 152 -1.10 15.89 13.12
N ALA A 153 -1.76 15.43 14.18
CA ALA A 153 -1.22 14.40 15.08
C ALA A 153 -0.89 13.10 14.35
N VAL A 154 -1.80 12.63 13.46
CA VAL A 154 -1.56 11.44 12.65
C VAL A 154 -0.43 11.66 11.62
N CYS A 155 -0.36 12.84 10.99
CA CYS A 155 0.72 13.18 10.07
C CYS A 155 2.08 13.23 10.77
N LEU A 156 2.16 13.78 11.99
CA LEU A 156 3.38 13.78 12.80
C LEU A 156 3.82 12.35 13.14
N ALA A 157 2.92 11.58 13.74
CA ALA A 157 3.21 10.19 14.11
C ALA A 157 3.58 9.33 12.89
N GLY A 158 2.85 9.52 11.79
CA GLY A 158 3.11 8.83 10.54
C GLY A 158 4.46 9.18 9.92
N ALA A 159 4.85 10.46 9.94
CA ALA A 159 6.15 10.90 9.41
C ALA A 159 7.35 10.37 10.23
N LEU A 160 7.18 10.15 11.54
CA LEU A 160 8.16 9.43 12.35
C LEU A 160 8.29 7.95 11.96
N ILE A 161 7.20 7.35 11.43
CA ILE A 161 7.22 5.96 10.95
C ILE A 161 7.78 5.90 9.54
N ARG A 162 7.27 6.77 8.64
CA ARG A 162 7.71 6.83 7.25
C ARG A 162 7.27 8.16 6.59
N GLU A 163 8.20 8.81 5.93
CA GLU A 163 8.03 10.08 5.23
C GLU A 163 6.91 10.09 4.19
N SER A 164 6.58 8.92 3.62
CA SER A 164 5.53 8.75 2.62
C SER A 164 4.12 9.16 3.09
N VAL A 165 3.89 9.24 4.40
CA VAL A 165 2.60 9.70 4.94
C VAL A 165 2.28 11.14 4.50
N LEU A 166 3.31 11.94 4.16
CA LEU A 166 3.14 13.30 3.64
C LEU A 166 2.38 13.38 2.31
N ILE A 167 2.23 12.29 1.57
CA ILE A 167 1.40 12.27 0.35
C ILE A 167 -0.05 12.68 0.63
N VAL A 168 -0.57 12.37 1.83
CA VAL A 168 -1.97 12.70 2.19
C VAL A 168 -2.16 14.19 2.38
N PRO A 169 -1.41 14.91 3.25
CA PRO A 169 -1.59 16.34 3.40
C PRO A 169 -1.17 17.13 2.14
N LEU A 170 -0.20 16.67 1.36
CA LEU A 170 0.15 17.26 0.08
C LEU A 170 -0.98 17.14 -0.95
N GLY A 171 -1.58 15.94 -1.06
CA GLY A 171 -2.75 15.70 -1.91
C GLY A 171 -3.96 16.55 -1.47
N ALA A 172 -4.24 16.62 -0.16
CA ALA A 172 -5.29 17.44 0.40
C ALA A 172 -5.08 18.95 0.11
N LEU A 173 -3.84 19.43 0.23
CA LEU A 173 -3.50 20.80 -0.11
C LEU A 173 -3.74 21.08 -1.61
N ALA A 174 -3.21 20.26 -2.49
CA ALA A 174 -3.38 20.40 -3.94
C ALA A 174 -4.87 20.36 -4.33
N GLY A 175 -5.63 19.40 -3.82
CA GLY A 175 -7.07 19.30 -4.09
C GLY A 175 -7.87 20.49 -3.57
N SER A 176 -7.43 21.14 -2.48
CA SER A 176 -8.08 22.31 -1.93
C SER A 176 -8.06 23.54 -2.86
N PHE A 177 -7.12 23.60 -3.78
CA PHE A 177 -7.03 24.67 -4.79
C PHE A 177 -7.87 24.39 -6.03
N VAL A 178 -8.13 23.10 -6.35
CA VAL A 178 -8.91 22.68 -7.52
C VAL A 178 -10.41 22.80 -7.27
N ARG A 179 -10.85 22.73 -6.01
CA ARG A 179 -12.28 22.90 -5.64
C ARG A 179 -12.77 24.34 -5.88
N LEU A 180 -13.00 24.66 -7.13
CA LEU A 180 -13.74 25.84 -7.57
C LEU A 180 -15.25 25.53 -7.49
N ALA A 181 -15.95 25.98 -6.40
CA ALA A 181 -17.25 25.41 -6.18
C ALA A 181 -18.23 26.29 -5.40
N PRO A 182 -19.52 25.93 -5.32
CA PRO A 182 -20.54 26.66 -4.62
C PRO A 182 -20.21 26.93 -3.15
N PRO A 183 -20.83 27.95 -2.50
CA PRO A 183 -20.41 28.48 -1.17
C PRO A 183 -20.26 27.43 -0.06
N ASN A 184 -21.10 26.40 -0.05
CA ASN A 184 -21.03 25.30 0.91
C ASN A 184 -19.74 24.44 0.77
N LEU A 185 -19.21 24.34 -0.45
CA LEU A 185 -17.95 23.63 -0.71
C LEU A 185 -16.72 24.50 -0.46
N VAL A 186 -16.86 25.83 -0.51
CA VAL A 186 -15.78 26.78 -0.14
C VAL A 186 -15.38 26.61 1.33
N ALA A 187 -16.36 26.51 2.24
CA ALA A 187 -16.10 26.29 3.66
C ALA A 187 -15.41 24.93 3.92
N LYS A 188 -15.80 23.88 3.19
CA LYS A 188 -15.15 22.57 3.26
C LYS A 188 -13.71 22.64 2.74
N ALA A 189 -13.48 23.29 1.60
CA ALA A 189 -12.15 23.50 1.04
C ALA A 189 -11.24 24.31 1.99
N GLY A 190 -11.79 25.32 2.68
CA GLY A 190 -11.07 26.08 3.70
C GLY A 190 -10.61 25.22 4.87
N ARG A 191 -11.50 24.40 5.46
CA ARG A 191 -11.13 23.46 6.54
C ARG A 191 -10.08 22.46 6.08
N MET A 192 -10.27 21.88 4.90
CA MET A 192 -9.30 20.93 4.32
C MET A 192 -7.93 21.56 4.11
N ARG A 193 -7.88 22.82 3.64
CA ARG A 193 -6.62 23.57 3.49
C ARG A 193 -5.93 23.79 4.83
N THR A 194 -6.67 24.19 5.85
CA THR A 194 -6.13 24.36 7.22
C THR A 194 -5.57 23.02 7.73
N SER A 195 -6.33 21.92 7.59
CA SER A 195 -5.85 20.58 7.95
C SER A 195 -4.59 20.21 7.19
N ALA A 196 -4.57 20.44 5.87
CA ALA A 196 -3.43 20.11 5.03
C ALA A 196 -2.16 20.87 5.44
N ILE A 197 -2.26 22.18 5.68
CA ILE A 197 -1.13 22.98 6.14
C ILE A 197 -0.65 22.50 7.52
N ALA A 198 -1.58 22.26 8.46
CA ALA A 198 -1.24 21.71 9.77
C ALA A 198 -0.61 20.33 9.68
N GLY A 199 -1.12 19.45 8.80
CA GLY A 199 -0.57 18.14 8.54
C GLY A 199 0.83 18.17 7.92
N ILE A 200 1.09 19.06 6.96
CA ILE A 200 2.43 19.27 6.40
C ILE A 200 3.38 19.77 7.48
N ALA A 201 3.01 20.80 8.22
CA ALA A 201 3.85 21.35 9.29
C ALA A 201 4.18 20.30 10.35
N ALA A 202 3.18 19.53 10.79
CA ALA A 202 3.34 18.44 11.75
C ALA A 202 4.21 17.29 11.20
N GLY A 203 4.01 16.89 9.93
CA GLY A 203 4.82 15.87 9.30
C GLY A 203 6.28 16.30 9.12
N VAL A 204 6.52 17.56 8.70
CA VAL A 204 7.88 18.13 8.66
C VAL A 204 8.50 18.17 10.06
N ALA A 205 7.74 18.56 11.08
CA ALA A 205 8.21 18.50 12.47
C ALA A 205 8.59 17.08 12.89
N GLY A 206 7.79 16.06 12.52
CA GLY A 206 8.13 14.66 12.75
C GLY A 206 9.45 14.25 12.09
N MET A 207 9.67 14.66 10.83
CA MET A 207 10.94 14.39 10.13
C MET A 207 12.13 15.11 10.79
N VAL A 208 11.94 16.35 11.26
CA VAL A 208 12.97 17.09 12.01
C VAL A 208 13.28 16.40 13.33
N ILE A 209 12.25 15.99 14.09
CA ILE A 209 12.44 15.23 15.33
C ILE A 209 13.23 13.96 15.06
N ALA A 210 12.87 13.20 14.03
CA ALA A 210 13.60 12.00 13.66
C ALA A 210 15.09 12.28 13.43
N ARG A 211 15.43 13.36 12.70
CA ARG A 211 16.83 13.77 12.46
C ARG A 211 17.56 14.31 13.69
N LEU A 212 16.85 14.81 14.68
CA LEU A 212 17.48 15.27 15.94
C LEU A 212 17.80 14.12 16.88
N VAL A 213 17.04 13.01 16.80
CA VAL A 213 17.21 11.87 17.71
C VAL A 213 18.00 10.70 17.10
N SER A 214 18.32 10.78 15.81
CA SER A 214 19.05 9.73 15.12
C SER A 214 20.15 10.29 14.21
N THR A 215 21.21 9.52 14.04
CA THR A 215 22.37 9.88 13.21
C THR A 215 22.57 8.81 12.13
N PRO A 216 22.81 9.19 10.86
CA PRO A 216 23.05 8.22 9.82
C PRO A 216 24.45 7.65 9.87
N ASP A 217 24.57 6.32 9.70
CA ASP A 217 25.86 5.63 9.53
C ASP A 217 26.43 5.78 8.11
N THR A 218 25.55 6.08 7.14
CA THR A 218 25.91 6.26 5.72
C THR A 218 25.16 7.46 5.15
N HIS A 219 25.70 8.03 4.08
CA HIS A 219 25.01 9.08 3.34
C HIS A 219 24.23 8.50 2.18
N TYR A 220 22.95 8.86 2.10
CA TYR A 220 22.06 8.54 0.98
C TYR A 220 21.41 9.83 0.46
N SER A 221 21.75 10.19 -0.77
CA SER A 221 21.17 11.38 -1.41
C SER A 221 19.83 11.01 -2.03
N LEU A 222 18.73 11.43 -1.40
CA LEU A 222 17.38 11.27 -1.98
C LEU A 222 17.24 11.94 -3.36
N PRO A 223 17.76 13.17 -3.61
CA PRO A 223 17.71 13.77 -4.94
C PRO A 223 18.45 12.96 -6.00
N ASP A 224 19.65 12.44 -5.69
CA ASP A 224 20.43 11.65 -6.64
C ASP A 224 19.74 10.32 -6.96
N ALA A 225 19.18 9.68 -5.93
CA ALA A 225 18.40 8.46 -6.13
C ALA A 225 17.14 8.73 -6.96
N ALA A 226 16.41 9.80 -6.69
CA ALA A 226 15.24 10.19 -7.49
C ALA A 226 15.60 10.50 -8.94
N TYR A 227 16.70 11.22 -9.15
CA TYR A 227 17.23 11.50 -10.50
C TYR A 227 17.64 10.22 -11.22
N TYR A 228 18.38 9.34 -10.53
CA TYR A 228 18.76 8.05 -11.09
C TYR A 228 17.53 7.25 -11.55
N TRP A 229 16.53 7.06 -10.68
CA TRP A 229 15.33 6.29 -11.00
C TRP A 229 14.45 6.97 -12.05
N ALA A 230 14.40 8.30 -12.07
CA ALA A 230 13.67 9.03 -13.11
C ALA A 230 14.17 8.69 -14.54
N LEU A 231 15.48 8.47 -14.68
CA LEU A 231 16.12 8.17 -15.96
C LEU A 231 16.22 6.67 -16.28
N HIS A 232 16.34 5.83 -15.25
CA HIS A 232 16.69 4.43 -15.44
C HIS A 232 15.53 3.46 -15.14
N LYS A 233 14.39 3.94 -14.62
CA LYS A 233 13.22 3.08 -14.36
C LYS A 233 12.71 2.50 -15.68
N PRO A 234 12.67 1.15 -15.83
CA PRO A 234 12.14 0.54 -17.03
C PRO A 234 10.62 0.76 -17.14
N PRO A 235 10.10 1.37 -18.22
CA PRO A 235 8.67 1.66 -18.36
C PRO A 235 7.77 0.41 -18.27
N LEU A 236 8.22 -0.72 -18.86
CA LEU A 236 7.48 -1.98 -18.79
C LEU A 236 7.39 -2.52 -17.37
N ALA A 237 8.46 -2.43 -16.57
CA ALA A 237 8.47 -2.81 -15.16
C ALA A 237 7.50 -1.93 -14.35
N TYR A 238 7.49 -0.63 -14.61
CA TYR A 238 6.55 0.30 -13.98
C TYR A 238 5.09 -0.04 -14.28
N LEU A 239 4.76 -0.30 -15.57
CA LEU A 239 3.41 -0.72 -15.95
C LEU A 239 3.04 -2.07 -15.34
N LEU A 240 3.96 -3.03 -15.37
CA LEU A 240 3.76 -4.35 -14.77
C LEU A 240 3.48 -4.24 -13.26
N ALA A 241 4.17 -3.33 -12.55
CA ALA A 241 3.95 -3.11 -11.12
C ALA A 241 2.49 -2.73 -10.78
N TRP A 242 1.80 -1.96 -11.62
CA TRP A 242 0.38 -1.66 -11.45
C TRP A 242 -0.48 -2.93 -11.48
N PHE A 243 -0.23 -3.81 -12.45
CA PHE A 243 -0.96 -5.07 -12.55
C PHE A 243 -0.62 -6.05 -11.42
N ILE A 244 0.65 -6.06 -10.99
CA ILE A 244 1.07 -6.87 -9.84
C ILE A 244 0.39 -6.38 -8.56
N THR A 245 0.30 -5.06 -8.37
CA THR A 245 -0.27 -4.47 -7.15
C THR A 245 -1.79 -4.60 -7.09
N PHE A 246 -2.50 -4.43 -8.20
CA PHE A 246 -3.96 -4.36 -8.21
C PHE A 246 -4.65 -5.48 -9.01
N GLY A 247 -3.90 -6.22 -9.80
CA GLY A 247 -4.36 -7.38 -10.54
C GLY A 247 -5.58 -7.12 -11.45
N PRO A 248 -6.45 -8.14 -11.62
CA PRO A 248 -7.66 -8.06 -12.44
C PRO A 248 -8.67 -7.01 -11.99
N ALA A 249 -8.54 -6.47 -10.79
CA ALA A 249 -9.37 -5.37 -10.32
C ALA A 249 -9.24 -4.12 -11.22
N LEU A 250 -8.09 -3.94 -11.89
CA LEU A 250 -7.92 -2.89 -12.90
C LEU A 250 -8.86 -3.05 -14.10
N ALA A 251 -9.25 -4.27 -14.46
CA ALA A 251 -10.24 -4.51 -15.53
C ALA A 251 -11.63 -3.98 -15.13
N VAL A 252 -12.01 -4.11 -13.85
CA VAL A 252 -13.28 -3.52 -13.34
C VAL A 252 -13.24 -2.00 -13.47
N LEU A 253 -12.12 -1.38 -13.08
CA LEU A 253 -11.91 0.06 -13.27
C LEU A 253 -11.98 0.46 -14.74
N ALA A 254 -11.31 -0.26 -15.62
CA ALA A 254 -11.31 0.03 -17.05
C ALA A 254 -12.71 -0.12 -17.68
N ALA A 255 -13.51 -1.12 -17.27
CA ALA A 255 -14.86 -1.33 -17.75
C ALA A 255 -15.79 -0.17 -17.39
N HIS A 256 -15.67 0.38 -16.20
CA HIS A 256 -16.52 1.45 -15.66
C HIS A 256 -15.70 2.69 -15.25
N TRP A 257 -14.66 3.03 -16.03
CA TRP A 257 -13.73 4.12 -15.74
C TRP A 257 -14.40 5.48 -15.45
N LYS A 258 -15.58 5.73 -16.09
CA LYS A 258 -16.36 6.96 -15.86
C LYS A 258 -16.82 7.10 -14.41
N ALA A 259 -17.15 6.00 -13.73
CA ALA A 259 -17.54 6.04 -12.32
C ALA A 259 -16.33 6.39 -11.40
N ALA A 260 -15.17 5.83 -11.71
CA ALA A 260 -13.93 6.15 -11.02
C ALA A 260 -13.49 7.60 -11.30
N ALA A 261 -13.59 8.06 -12.54
CA ALA A 261 -13.26 9.45 -12.91
C ALA A 261 -14.22 10.45 -12.23
N ALA A 262 -15.52 10.15 -12.16
CA ALA A 262 -16.50 10.98 -11.46
C ALA A 262 -16.16 11.10 -9.96
N PHE A 263 -15.76 9.98 -9.33
CA PHE A 263 -15.28 10.00 -7.94
C PHE A 263 -14.03 10.90 -7.76
N LEU A 264 -13.05 10.80 -8.64
CA LEU A 264 -11.84 11.63 -8.56
C LEU A 264 -12.15 13.11 -8.88
N ALA A 265 -13.12 13.40 -9.72
CA ALA A 265 -13.58 14.77 -9.98
C ALA A 265 -14.32 15.37 -8.77
N GLU A 266 -15.09 14.55 -8.04
CA GLU A 266 -15.74 14.93 -6.79
C GLU A 266 -14.74 15.18 -5.65
N PHE A 267 -13.65 14.39 -5.63
CA PHE A 267 -12.61 14.42 -4.60
C PHE A 267 -11.23 14.66 -5.23
N PRO A 268 -10.92 15.90 -5.68
CA PRO A 268 -9.66 16.20 -6.37
C PRO A 268 -8.41 15.99 -5.49
N GLU A 269 -8.56 16.01 -4.16
CA GLU A 269 -7.50 15.63 -3.22
C GLU A 269 -7.02 14.20 -3.39
N TYR A 270 -7.92 13.27 -3.73
CA TYR A 270 -7.56 11.88 -3.97
C TYR A 270 -6.92 11.68 -5.34
N ALA A 271 -7.37 12.46 -6.33
CA ALA A 271 -6.70 12.51 -7.63
C ALA A 271 -5.26 13.01 -7.49
N ALA A 272 -5.05 14.12 -6.75
CA ALA A 272 -3.72 14.66 -6.49
C ALA A 272 -2.84 13.66 -5.72
N MET A 273 -3.39 12.98 -4.71
CA MET A 273 -2.67 11.95 -3.97
C MET A 273 -2.25 10.79 -4.88
N LEU A 274 -3.13 10.30 -5.78
CA LEU A 274 -2.77 9.23 -6.72
C LEU A 274 -1.68 9.67 -7.70
N VAL A 275 -1.69 10.92 -8.15
CA VAL A 275 -0.61 11.49 -8.98
C VAL A 275 0.71 11.49 -8.22
N LEU A 276 0.70 11.92 -6.94
CA LEU A 276 1.90 11.88 -6.08
C LEU A 276 2.40 10.44 -5.89
N VAL A 277 1.50 9.48 -5.63
CA VAL A 277 1.85 8.05 -5.52
C VAL A 277 2.46 7.54 -6.82
N ALA A 278 1.87 7.86 -7.97
CA ALA A 278 2.39 7.45 -9.28
C ALA A 278 3.79 8.04 -9.55
N ILE A 279 4.00 9.31 -9.23
CA ILE A 279 5.32 9.95 -9.33
C ILE A 279 6.32 9.29 -8.41
N LEU A 280 5.97 9.08 -7.13
CA LEU A 280 6.86 8.42 -6.17
C LEU A 280 7.16 6.98 -6.56
N ALA A 281 6.21 6.25 -7.12
CA ALA A 281 6.43 4.91 -7.65
C ALA A 281 7.41 4.90 -8.84
N TRP A 282 7.47 6.00 -9.59
CA TRP A 282 8.44 6.16 -10.68
C TRP A 282 9.84 6.51 -10.17
N ILE A 283 9.95 7.51 -9.27
CA ILE A 283 11.25 8.09 -8.87
C ILE A 283 11.75 7.64 -7.50
N GLY A 284 10.91 7.06 -6.66
CA GLY A 284 11.19 6.85 -5.24
C GLY A 284 12.09 5.67 -4.90
N GLY A 285 12.52 4.89 -5.88
CA GLY A 285 13.39 3.73 -5.65
C GLY A 285 13.04 2.54 -6.51
N SER A 286 13.60 1.39 -6.18
CA SER A 286 13.38 0.13 -6.86
C SER A 286 11.97 -0.46 -6.64
N ASP A 287 11.44 -0.33 -5.44
CA ASP A 287 10.22 -0.99 -4.93
C ASP A 287 8.93 -0.33 -5.47
N THR A 288 8.74 -0.29 -6.76
CA THR A 288 7.62 0.40 -7.43
C THR A 288 6.27 -0.01 -6.87
N GLU A 289 6.04 -1.31 -6.68
CA GLU A 289 4.79 -1.88 -6.17
C GLU A 289 4.51 -1.49 -4.70
N ARG A 290 5.54 -1.34 -3.88
CA ARG A 290 5.40 -0.85 -2.48
C ARG A 290 4.92 0.59 -2.44
N PHE A 291 5.40 1.45 -3.36
CA PHE A 291 4.92 2.82 -3.47
C PHE A 291 3.46 2.87 -3.95
N LEU A 292 3.10 2.06 -4.95
CA LEU A 292 1.73 1.98 -5.46
C LEU A 292 0.73 1.52 -4.38
N LEU A 293 1.17 0.66 -3.45
CA LEU A 293 0.35 0.17 -2.35
C LEU A 293 -0.18 1.31 -1.44
N TRP A 294 0.53 2.44 -1.34
CA TRP A 294 0.05 3.60 -0.58
C TRP A 294 -1.16 4.28 -1.22
N GLY A 295 -1.38 4.08 -2.51
CA GLY A 295 -2.60 4.49 -3.22
C GLY A 295 -3.78 3.53 -3.05
N SER A 296 -3.56 2.35 -2.46
CA SER A 296 -4.58 1.30 -2.37
C SER A 296 -5.89 1.74 -1.71
N PRO A 297 -5.94 2.59 -0.66
CA PRO A 297 -7.20 3.04 -0.10
C PRO A 297 -8.10 3.74 -1.12
N ILE A 298 -7.52 4.56 -1.99
CA ILE A 298 -8.25 5.29 -3.04
C ILE A 298 -8.60 4.35 -4.18
N ILE A 299 -7.67 3.50 -4.61
CA ILE A 299 -7.91 2.52 -5.69
C ILE A 299 -9.03 1.54 -5.30
N LEU A 300 -9.09 1.09 -4.05
CA LEU A 300 -10.17 0.23 -3.56
C LEU A 300 -11.54 0.92 -3.64
N VAL A 301 -11.63 2.22 -3.32
CA VAL A 301 -12.85 2.99 -3.49
C VAL A 301 -13.22 3.09 -4.97
N MET A 302 -12.26 3.39 -5.84
CA MET A 302 -12.49 3.45 -7.29
C MET A 302 -13.00 2.12 -7.85
N ILE A 303 -12.41 0.99 -7.42
CA ILE A 303 -12.88 -0.36 -7.76
C ILE A 303 -14.31 -0.56 -7.26
N GLY A 304 -14.61 -0.18 -6.02
CA GLY A 304 -15.96 -0.25 -5.44
C GLY A 304 -16.98 0.55 -6.25
N LYS A 305 -16.65 1.81 -6.59
CA LYS A 305 -17.52 2.68 -7.43
C LYS A 305 -17.75 2.10 -8.83
N ALA A 306 -16.76 1.50 -9.43
CA ALA A 306 -16.87 0.80 -10.70
C ALA A 306 -17.73 -0.47 -10.55
N ALA A 307 -17.52 -1.23 -9.48
CA ALA A 307 -18.26 -2.45 -9.16
C ALA A 307 -19.75 -2.19 -8.85
N ASP A 308 -20.11 -1.04 -8.27
CA ASP A 308 -21.51 -0.63 -8.05
C ASP A 308 -22.33 -0.51 -9.35
N ARG A 309 -21.66 -0.45 -10.51
CA ARG A 309 -22.31 -0.40 -11.84
C ARG A 309 -22.57 -1.78 -12.43
N ILE A 310 -22.17 -2.84 -11.78
CA ILE A 310 -22.33 -4.22 -12.25
C ILE A 310 -23.57 -4.83 -11.59
N ASP A 311 -24.49 -5.40 -12.40
CA ASP A 311 -25.56 -6.25 -11.86
C ASP A 311 -25.01 -7.62 -11.47
N TRP A 312 -24.57 -7.73 -10.22
CA TRP A 312 -23.95 -8.95 -9.70
C TRP A 312 -24.87 -10.16 -9.66
N ARG A 313 -26.19 -9.96 -9.69
CA ARG A 313 -27.15 -11.07 -9.76
C ARG A 313 -27.09 -11.77 -11.12
N ARG A 314 -26.91 -10.99 -12.18
CA ARG A 314 -26.72 -11.49 -13.55
C ARG A 314 -25.31 -11.93 -13.82
N ALA A 315 -24.33 -11.33 -13.17
CA ALA A 315 -22.91 -11.53 -13.39
C ALA A 315 -22.26 -12.53 -12.42
N ARG A 316 -23.00 -13.52 -11.89
CA ARG A 316 -22.46 -14.50 -10.91
C ARG A 316 -21.23 -15.24 -11.40
N GLY A 317 -21.20 -15.64 -12.67
CA GLY A 317 -20.01 -16.27 -13.28
C GLY A 317 -18.81 -15.34 -13.33
N LEU A 318 -19.02 -14.03 -13.54
CA LEU A 318 -17.97 -13.01 -13.50
C LEU A 318 -17.36 -12.89 -12.10
N LEU A 319 -18.16 -12.97 -11.03
CA LEU A 319 -17.63 -12.98 -9.66
C LEU A 319 -16.65 -14.13 -9.44
N ALA A 320 -17.01 -15.34 -9.89
CA ALA A 320 -16.12 -16.48 -9.78
C ALA A 320 -14.83 -16.28 -10.58
N VAL A 321 -14.93 -15.78 -11.83
CA VAL A 321 -13.73 -15.49 -12.66
C VAL A 321 -12.87 -14.41 -12.05
N LEU A 322 -13.47 -13.32 -11.52
CA LEU A 322 -12.70 -12.27 -10.83
C LEU A 322 -12.06 -12.79 -9.56
N ALA A 323 -12.76 -13.61 -8.76
CA ALA A 323 -12.21 -14.20 -7.55
C ALA A 323 -11.03 -15.14 -7.87
N ILE A 324 -11.17 -16.01 -8.87
CA ILE A 324 -10.11 -16.89 -9.34
C ILE A 324 -8.94 -16.05 -9.90
N GLY A 325 -9.23 -15.06 -10.74
CA GLY A 325 -8.22 -14.16 -11.30
C GLY A 325 -7.46 -13.40 -10.22
N LEU A 326 -8.15 -12.89 -9.19
CA LEU A 326 -7.53 -12.23 -8.03
C LEU A 326 -6.71 -13.22 -7.21
N ALA A 327 -7.19 -14.44 -7.01
CA ALA A 327 -6.47 -15.47 -6.28
C ALA A 327 -5.16 -15.87 -6.99
N ILE A 328 -5.21 -16.01 -8.32
CA ILE A 328 -4.04 -16.34 -9.14
C ILE A 328 -3.09 -15.15 -9.22
N SER A 329 -3.56 -13.98 -9.62
CA SER A 329 -2.72 -12.78 -9.81
C SER A 329 -2.23 -12.20 -8.49
N GLY A 330 -3.08 -12.22 -7.46
CA GLY A 330 -2.73 -11.83 -6.09
C GLY A 330 -1.87 -12.86 -5.36
N ARG A 331 -1.59 -13.98 -5.99
CA ARG A 331 -0.80 -15.09 -5.42
C ARG A 331 -1.28 -15.51 -4.04
N TRP A 332 -2.59 -15.62 -3.89
CA TRP A 332 -3.18 -16.11 -2.66
C TRP A 332 -2.63 -17.49 -2.32
N PHE A 333 -2.17 -17.65 -1.07
CA PHE A 333 -1.61 -18.92 -0.58
C PHE A 333 -0.30 -19.40 -1.22
N LEU A 334 0.28 -18.65 -2.17
CA LEU A 334 1.60 -18.99 -2.69
C LEU A 334 2.70 -18.51 -1.75
N ILE A 335 3.78 -19.27 -1.71
CA ILE A 335 4.96 -18.94 -0.91
C ILE A 335 5.64 -17.70 -1.49
N ILE A 336 5.93 -16.73 -0.63
CA ILE A 336 6.81 -15.62 -0.96
C ILE A 336 8.24 -16.16 -0.82
N PRO A 337 9.08 -16.05 -1.85
CA PRO A 337 10.43 -16.59 -1.82
C PRO A 337 11.29 -15.95 -0.74
N ASP A 338 12.22 -16.73 -0.20
CA ASP A 338 13.07 -16.29 0.90
C ASP A 338 14.11 -15.28 0.43
N TYR A 339 14.83 -15.58 -0.62
CA TYR A 339 15.94 -14.74 -1.11
C TYR A 339 16.18 -14.93 -2.62
N TRP A 340 16.57 -13.85 -3.30
CA TRP A 340 17.14 -13.88 -4.64
C TRP A 340 18.64 -14.29 -4.56
N PRO A 341 19.20 -15.12 -5.44
CA PRO A 341 18.72 -15.54 -6.77
C PRO A 341 18.00 -16.90 -6.81
N GLU A 342 17.67 -17.50 -5.70
CA GLU A 342 16.99 -18.79 -5.65
C GLU A 342 15.51 -18.68 -6.02
N ALA A 343 15.23 -18.04 -7.18
CA ALA A 343 13.88 -18.04 -7.71
C ALA A 343 13.33 -19.47 -7.74
N PRO A 344 12.17 -19.74 -7.15
CA PRO A 344 11.64 -21.08 -7.09
C PRO A 344 11.36 -21.58 -8.50
N ARG A 345 12.25 -22.43 -9.00
CA ARG A 345 12.08 -23.16 -10.26
C ARG A 345 10.82 -24.04 -10.27
N ALA A 346 10.21 -24.17 -9.11
CA ALA A 346 9.09 -25.08 -8.86
C ALA A 346 7.71 -24.38 -8.73
N TRP A 347 7.56 -23.14 -9.15
CA TRP A 347 6.24 -22.52 -9.15
C TRP A 347 5.41 -23.00 -10.35
N PRO A 348 4.36 -23.79 -10.13
CA PRO A 348 3.77 -24.60 -11.21
C PRO A 348 2.81 -23.85 -12.13
N LEU A 349 2.53 -22.56 -11.91
CA LEU A 349 1.51 -21.83 -12.67
C LEU A 349 2.11 -20.65 -13.41
N LEU A 350 2.01 -20.68 -14.75
CA LEU A 350 2.35 -19.59 -15.67
C LEU A 350 3.78 -19.04 -15.42
N THR A 351 4.76 -19.83 -15.83
CA THR A 351 6.20 -19.57 -15.58
C THR A 351 6.65 -18.13 -15.90
N PRO A 352 6.25 -17.47 -17.02
CA PRO A 352 6.64 -16.09 -17.29
C PRO A 352 6.09 -15.11 -16.24
N TRP A 353 4.86 -15.27 -15.82
CA TRP A 353 4.24 -14.45 -14.78
C TRP A 353 4.97 -14.57 -13.46
N THR A 354 5.33 -15.78 -13.09
CA THR A 354 6.01 -16.08 -11.83
C THR A 354 7.38 -15.44 -11.81
N ALA A 355 8.14 -15.64 -12.87
CA ALA A 355 9.50 -15.11 -12.99
C ALA A 355 9.51 -13.57 -13.05
N ALA A 356 8.64 -12.94 -13.86
CA ALA A 356 8.56 -11.50 -13.95
C ALA A 356 8.15 -10.83 -12.63
N HIS A 357 7.21 -11.42 -11.87
CA HIS A 357 6.86 -10.96 -10.54
C HIS A 357 8.04 -11.06 -9.58
N TYR A 358 8.74 -12.16 -9.65
CA TYR A 358 9.86 -12.44 -8.80
C TYR A 358 11.01 -11.46 -9.04
N GLU A 359 11.37 -11.29 -10.30
CA GLU A 359 12.41 -10.36 -10.70
C GLU A 359 12.04 -8.92 -10.37
N LEU A 360 10.78 -8.52 -10.56
CA LEU A 360 10.35 -7.17 -10.20
C LEU A 360 10.46 -6.94 -8.68
N LEU A 361 10.08 -7.93 -7.87
CA LEU A 361 10.11 -7.79 -6.42
C LEU A 361 11.53 -7.80 -5.84
N PHE A 362 12.46 -8.56 -6.42
CA PHE A 362 13.78 -8.78 -5.85
C PHE A 362 14.94 -8.17 -6.63
N SER A 363 14.89 -8.14 -7.94
CA SER A 363 15.94 -7.52 -8.76
C SER A 363 15.62 -6.11 -9.20
N HIS A 364 14.33 -5.73 -9.14
CA HIS A 364 13.81 -4.42 -9.54
C HIS A 364 14.04 -4.06 -11.02
N THR A 365 14.67 -4.94 -11.75
CA THR A 365 14.98 -4.82 -13.18
C THR A 365 14.67 -6.14 -13.88
N PRO A 366 13.37 -6.47 -14.06
CA PRO A 366 13.00 -7.72 -14.72
C PRO A 366 13.54 -7.76 -16.13
N ASP A 367 13.85 -8.95 -16.62
CA ASP A 367 14.11 -9.15 -18.04
C ASP A 367 12.99 -8.51 -18.86
N GLN A 368 13.36 -7.63 -19.79
CA GLN A 368 12.40 -6.83 -20.57
C GLN A 368 11.47 -7.73 -21.41
N ALA A 369 11.96 -8.84 -21.92
CA ALA A 369 11.16 -9.79 -22.70
C ALA A 369 10.13 -10.48 -21.77
N MET A 370 10.55 -10.91 -20.58
CA MET A 370 9.70 -11.55 -19.60
C MET A 370 8.65 -10.57 -19.04
N ALA A 371 9.05 -9.32 -18.78
CA ALA A 371 8.13 -8.27 -18.37
C ALA A 371 7.09 -7.95 -19.45
N ALA A 372 7.50 -7.94 -20.74
CA ALA A 372 6.59 -7.73 -21.86
C ALA A 372 5.57 -8.87 -22.01
N VAL A 373 6.01 -10.14 -21.86
CA VAL A 373 5.12 -11.31 -21.89
C VAL A 373 4.10 -11.25 -20.74
N ALA A 374 4.55 -11.02 -19.51
CA ALA A 374 3.67 -10.91 -18.35
C ALA A 374 2.67 -9.76 -18.49
N LEU A 375 3.11 -8.60 -18.98
CA LEU A 375 2.24 -7.46 -19.26
C LEU A 375 1.23 -7.80 -20.35
N GLY A 376 1.63 -8.50 -21.43
CA GLY A 376 0.77 -8.97 -22.48
C GLY A 376 -0.35 -9.90 -21.96
N GLU A 377 -0.01 -10.83 -21.08
CA GLU A 377 -0.96 -11.74 -20.43
C GLU A 377 -1.98 -10.97 -19.57
N TYR A 378 -1.53 -9.99 -18.77
CA TYR A 378 -2.43 -9.13 -17.98
C TYR A 378 -3.35 -8.29 -18.85
N VAL A 379 -2.82 -7.72 -19.93
CA VAL A 379 -3.61 -6.93 -20.88
C VAL A 379 -4.66 -7.83 -21.56
N ALA A 380 -4.28 -9.02 -22.03
CA ALA A 380 -5.21 -9.97 -22.63
C ALA A 380 -6.33 -10.37 -21.66
N LEU A 381 -5.97 -10.72 -20.42
CA LEU A 381 -6.94 -11.03 -19.36
C LEU A 381 -7.89 -9.84 -19.11
N SER A 382 -7.32 -8.63 -19.03
CA SER A 382 -8.10 -7.41 -18.80
C SER A 382 -9.07 -7.13 -19.95
N VAL A 383 -8.66 -7.31 -21.19
CA VAL A 383 -9.52 -7.15 -22.38
C VAL A 383 -10.70 -8.13 -22.33
N VAL A 384 -10.43 -9.40 -22.03
CA VAL A 384 -11.48 -10.43 -21.88
C VAL A 384 -12.46 -10.07 -20.77
N LEU A 385 -11.95 -9.67 -19.59
CA LEU A 385 -12.79 -9.28 -18.46
C LEU A 385 -13.61 -8.02 -18.74
N VAL A 386 -13.01 -6.99 -19.34
CA VAL A 386 -13.73 -5.76 -19.75
C VAL A 386 -14.82 -6.09 -20.78
N GLY A 387 -14.52 -6.93 -21.76
CA GLY A 387 -15.47 -7.40 -22.74
C GLY A 387 -16.65 -8.12 -22.09
N TRP A 388 -16.38 -9.03 -21.18
CA TRP A 388 -17.40 -9.77 -20.44
C TRP A 388 -18.27 -8.86 -19.56
N ILE A 389 -17.65 -7.96 -18.77
CA ILE A 389 -18.38 -6.98 -17.95
C ILE A 389 -19.33 -6.13 -18.82
N LYS A 390 -18.82 -5.61 -19.94
CA LYS A 390 -19.64 -4.78 -20.86
C LYS A 390 -20.74 -5.56 -21.57
N TRP A 391 -20.53 -6.83 -21.86
CA TRP A 391 -21.56 -7.70 -22.41
C TRP A 391 -22.75 -7.82 -21.46
N HIS A 392 -22.49 -8.18 -20.19
CA HIS A 392 -23.54 -8.33 -19.18
C HIS A 392 -24.19 -7.01 -18.74
N ALA A 393 -23.53 -5.88 -18.99
CA ALA A 393 -24.12 -4.57 -18.73
C ALA A 393 -25.09 -4.11 -19.83
N ARG A 394 -25.10 -4.75 -21.03
CA ARG A 394 -25.98 -4.42 -22.16
C ARG A 394 -27.22 -5.32 -22.24
N SER A 395 -27.21 -6.45 -21.57
CA SER A 395 -28.33 -7.39 -21.46
C SER A 395 -29.18 -7.14 -20.20
#